data_1ff371b526284a6153f5b20668f08ec1
#
_entry.id   1ff371b526284a6153f5b20668f08ec1
#
_cell.length_a   1.000
_cell.length_b   1.000
_cell.length_c   1.000
_cell.angle_alpha   90.00
_cell.angle_beta   90.00
_cell.angle_gamma   90.00
#
_symmetry.space_group_name_H-M   'P 1'
#
loop_
_entity.id
_entity.type
_entity.pdbx_description
1 polymer ?
#
loop_
_entity_poly.entity_id
_entity_poly.type
_entity_poly.pdbx_seq_one_letter_code
_entity_poly.pdbx_strand_id
1 'polypeptide(L)'
;ENKRLGNVGPVAIDYASDFTEPVFTNIKRDYKINMVWQQFWSAQDGSYLREGLKGTSGINVVSPTVFFLSDNQGNILNIANKNYVDTAHDMGLEVWALVSNVDEPSADVNSKELLSSTTARNTLCNNLIAAVEEYGFDGINVDFEQVNMQAGEDYIQFIRELSVVCRNKGIVLSVDNYVPTEY
;
A
#
# COMPACT_ATOMS: atom_id res chain seq x y z
N GLU A 1 30.64 -4.53 36.57
CA GLU A 1 29.87 -4.81 37.81
C GLU A 1 28.42 -5.08 37.44
N ASN A 2 28.04 -6.36 37.39
CA ASN A 2 26.64 -6.77 37.21
C ASN A 2 25.89 -6.48 38.54
N LYS A 3 25.09 -5.41 38.54
CA LYS A 3 24.10 -5.25 39.61
C LYS A 3 23.09 -6.38 39.46
N ARG A 4 23.09 -7.33 40.40
CA ARG A 4 22.03 -8.31 40.58
C ARG A 4 20.71 -7.55 40.75
N LEU A 5 19.83 -7.64 39.80
CA LEU A 5 18.42 -7.32 39.98
C LEU A 5 17.92 -8.18 41.14
N GLY A 6 17.45 -7.54 42.21
CA GLY A 6 16.87 -8.23 43.35
C GLY A 6 15.77 -9.18 42.89
N ASN A 7 15.60 -10.26 43.66
CA ASN A 7 14.53 -11.24 43.43
C ASN A 7 13.18 -10.51 43.35
N VAL A 8 12.77 -10.19 42.13
CA VAL A 8 11.37 -9.84 41.85
C VAL A 8 10.64 -11.17 41.78
N GLY A 9 9.79 -11.45 42.75
CA GLY A 9 8.93 -12.63 42.73
C GLY A 9 8.18 -12.70 41.40
N PRO A 10 7.62 -13.87 41.04
CA PRO A 10 6.94 -14.02 39.77
C PRO A 10 5.84 -12.96 39.67
N VAL A 11 6.00 -12.00 38.75
CA VAL A 11 4.95 -11.06 38.42
C VAL A 11 3.96 -11.88 37.61
N ALA A 12 2.81 -12.14 38.19
CA ALA A 12 1.68 -12.67 37.41
C ALA A 12 1.25 -11.59 36.41
N ILE A 13 1.67 -11.72 35.18
CA ILE A 13 1.17 -10.88 34.11
C ILE A 13 -0.20 -11.46 33.74
N ASP A 14 -1.26 -10.78 34.13
CA ASP A 14 -2.60 -11.12 33.69
C ASP A 14 -2.78 -10.61 32.26
N TYR A 15 -2.54 -11.48 31.29
CA TYR A 15 -2.73 -11.18 29.86
C TYR A 15 -4.20 -11.10 29.45
N ALA A 16 -5.14 -11.41 30.36
CA ALA A 16 -6.56 -11.53 30.01
C ALA A 16 -7.37 -10.26 30.31
N SER A 17 -6.90 -9.38 31.21
CA SER A 17 -7.75 -8.29 31.72
C SER A 17 -7.83 -7.05 30.81
N ASP A 18 -6.87 -6.83 29.89
CA ASP A 18 -6.80 -5.63 29.05
C ASP A 18 -6.76 -5.91 27.54
N PHE A 19 -6.86 -7.17 27.12
CA PHE A 19 -6.90 -7.51 25.72
C PHE A 19 -8.32 -7.38 25.18
N THR A 20 -8.65 -6.24 24.62
CA THR A 20 -9.82 -6.12 23.75
C THR A 20 -9.41 -6.61 22.37
N GLU A 21 -9.95 -7.74 21.94
CA GLU A 21 -9.73 -8.24 20.60
C GLU A 21 -10.11 -7.16 19.59
N PRO A 22 -9.18 -6.69 18.72
CA PRO A 22 -9.51 -5.65 17.77
C PRO A 22 -10.58 -6.18 16.81
N VAL A 23 -11.71 -5.51 16.76
CA VAL A 23 -12.76 -5.80 15.78
C VAL A 23 -12.29 -5.27 14.43
N PHE A 24 -11.71 -6.15 13.62
CA PHE A 24 -11.36 -5.80 12.24
C PHE A 24 -12.62 -5.78 11.39
N THR A 25 -12.99 -4.62 10.89
CA THR A 25 -13.99 -4.50 9.82
C THR A 25 -13.39 -5.12 8.57
N ASN A 26 -14.00 -6.21 8.10
CA ASN A 26 -13.63 -6.75 6.79
C ASN A 26 -14.03 -5.74 5.71
N ILE A 27 -13.05 -5.22 4.99
CA ILE A 27 -13.29 -4.39 3.81
C ILE A 27 -13.67 -5.36 2.69
N LYS A 28 -14.97 -5.56 2.50
CA LYS A 28 -15.52 -6.40 1.44
C LYS A 28 -16.26 -5.54 0.43
N ARG A 29 -16.13 -5.92 -0.83
CA ARG A 29 -16.98 -5.43 -1.90
C ARG A 29 -17.99 -6.52 -2.24
N ASP A 30 -19.24 -6.15 -2.42
CA ASP A 30 -20.36 -7.03 -2.80
C ASP A 30 -20.47 -7.19 -4.33
N TYR A 31 -19.54 -6.61 -5.06
CA TYR A 31 -19.44 -6.69 -6.51
C TYR A 31 -18.10 -7.31 -6.96
N LYS A 32 -18.06 -7.79 -8.19
CA LYS A 32 -16.81 -8.25 -8.82
C LYS A 32 -15.96 -7.04 -9.18
N ILE A 33 -14.71 -7.05 -8.71
CA ILE A 33 -13.75 -6.03 -9.08
C ILE A 33 -13.35 -6.24 -10.53
N ASN A 34 -13.54 -5.19 -11.34
CA ASN A 34 -13.08 -5.07 -12.70
C ASN A 34 -12.22 -3.81 -12.78
N MET A 35 -10.91 -4.00 -12.62
CA MET A 35 -9.93 -2.93 -12.48
C MET A 35 -9.16 -2.75 -13.78
N VAL A 36 -8.83 -1.51 -14.09
CA VAL A 36 -7.87 -1.14 -15.13
C VAL A 36 -6.73 -0.34 -14.54
N TRP A 37 -5.51 -0.64 -14.97
CA TRP A 37 -4.33 0.13 -14.65
C TRP A 37 -4.17 1.29 -15.63
N GLN A 38 -3.66 2.40 -15.13
CA GLN A 38 -3.32 3.55 -15.95
C GLN A 38 -1.94 4.05 -15.58
N GLN A 39 -0.98 3.90 -16.51
CA GLN A 39 0.36 4.40 -16.31
C GLN A 39 0.38 5.93 -16.35
N PHE A 40 0.94 6.54 -15.30
CA PHE A 40 1.23 7.96 -15.21
C PHE A 40 2.74 8.18 -15.30
N TRP A 41 3.14 9.17 -16.09
CA TRP A 41 4.49 9.69 -16.14
C TRP A 41 4.58 11.07 -15.51
N SER A 42 3.43 11.70 -15.34
CA SER A 42 3.27 13.02 -14.72
C SER A 42 1.86 13.19 -14.17
N ALA A 43 1.66 14.16 -13.28
CA ALA A 43 0.33 14.49 -12.75
C ALA A 43 -0.66 14.94 -13.85
N GLN A 44 -0.19 15.41 -15.00
CA GLN A 44 -1.03 15.83 -16.14
C GLN A 44 -1.72 14.66 -16.83
N ASP A 45 -1.19 13.43 -16.71
CA ASP A 45 -1.76 12.24 -17.35
C ASP A 45 -3.16 11.91 -16.82
N GLY A 46 -3.47 12.37 -15.59
CA GLY A 46 -4.80 12.25 -15.02
C GLY A 46 -5.93 12.98 -15.77
N SER A 47 -5.62 13.90 -16.68
CA SER A 47 -6.63 14.63 -17.46
C SER A 47 -7.37 13.78 -18.50
N TYR A 48 -6.86 12.60 -18.84
CA TYR A 48 -7.37 11.77 -19.95
C TYR A 48 -8.28 10.63 -19.50
N LEU A 49 -8.69 10.54 -18.23
CA LEU A 49 -9.47 9.41 -17.71
C LEU A 49 -10.76 9.17 -18.51
N ARG A 50 -11.57 10.21 -18.73
CA ARG A 50 -12.87 10.09 -19.44
C ARG A 50 -12.69 9.63 -20.87
N GLU A 51 -11.67 10.12 -21.57
CA GLU A 51 -11.41 9.71 -22.96
C GLU A 51 -10.84 8.30 -23.01
N GLY A 52 -9.94 7.94 -22.08
CA GLY A 52 -9.35 6.60 -22.00
C GLY A 52 -10.37 5.50 -21.71
N LEU A 53 -11.43 5.82 -20.99
CA LEU A 53 -12.50 4.86 -20.68
C LEU A 53 -13.69 4.93 -21.64
N LYS A 54 -13.62 5.77 -22.68
CA LYS A 54 -14.72 5.92 -23.65
C LYS A 54 -14.99 4.62 -24.40
N GLY A 55 -16.24 4.21 -24.39
CA GLY A 55 -16.69 2.96 -25.04
C GLY A 55 -16.40 1.69 -24.23
N THR A 56 -15.85 1.80 -23.03
CA THR A 56 -15.73 0.67 -22.09
C THR A 56 -16.98 0.53 -21.23
N SER A 57 -17.20 -0.64 -20.66
CA SER A 57 -18.29 -0.89 -19.72
C SER A 57 -17.88 -1.90 -18.66
N GLY A 58 -18.52 -1.80 -17.49
CA GLY A 58 -18.32 -2.75 -16.39
C GLY A 58 -17.06 -2.52 -15.56
N ILE A 59 -16.24 -1.52 -15.87
CA ILE A 59 -15.11 -1.10 -15.03
C ILE A 59 -15.68 -0.44 -13.77
N ASN A 60 -15.13 -0.78 -12.61
CA ASN A 60 -15.54 -0.20 -11.34
C ASN A 60 -14.36 0.30 -10.50
N VAL A 61 -13.13 -0.04 -10.89
CA VAL A 61 -11.92 0.43 -10.25
C VAL A 61 -10.92 0.90 -11.30
N VAL A 62 -10.26 2.02 -11.01
CA VAL A 62 -9.09 2.49 -11.78
C VAL A 62 -7.88 2.53 -10.84
N SER A 63 -6.73 2.10 -11.33
CA SER A 63 -5.49 2.05 -10.57
C SER A 63 -4.39 2.82 -11.30
N PRO A 64 -4.26 4.14 -11.02
CA PRO A 64 -3.20 4.94 -11.61
C PRO A 64 -1.86 4.68 -10.90
N THR A 65 -0.77 4.58 -11.67
CA THR A 65 0.59 4.47 -11.14
C THR A 65 1.07 5.87 -10.70
N VAL A 66 0.91 6.19 -9.42
CA VAL A 66 1.12 7.55 -8.90
C VAL A 66 2.12 7.63 -7.76
N PHE A 67 2.46 6.50 -7.15
CA PHE A 67 3.46 6.44 -6.08
C PHE A 67 4.64 5.59 -6.52
N PHE A 68 5.84 6.07 -6.28
CA PHE A 68 7.08 5.37 -6.61
C PHE A 68 8.00 5.40 -5.40
N LEU A 69 8.71 4.31 -5.15
CA LEU A 69 9.78 4.34 -4.14
C LEU A 69 10.86 5.31 -4.61
N SER A 70 11.30 6.21 -3.74
CA SER A 70 12.31 7.24 -4.09
C SER A 70 13.66 7.02 -3.41
N ASP A 71 13.70 6.21 -2.36
CA ASP A 71 14.94 5.89 -1.62
C ASP A 71 14.79 4.62 -0.78
N ASN A 72 15.85 4.23 -0.08
CA ASN A 72 15.86 3.08 0.83
C ASN A 72 15.31 3.41 2.24
N GLN A 73 14.87 4.62 2.49
CA GLN A 73 14.33 5.08 3.77
C GLN A 73 12.80 5.02 3.84
N GLY A 74 12.14 4.65 2.74
CA GLY A 74 10.68 4.54 2.64
C GLY A 74 10.00 5.84 2.21
N ASN A 75 10.73 6.79 1.64
CA ASN A 75 10.14 7.94 1.00
C ASN A 75 9.57 7.57 -0.37
N ILE A 76 8.56 8.31 -0.80
CA ILE A 76 7.89 8.11 -2.09
C ILE A 76 7.96 9.38 -2.93
N LEU A 77 8.11 9.21 -4.24
CA LEU A 77 7.73 10.21 -5.21
C LEU A 77 6.23 10.08 -5.43
N ASN A 78 5.52 11.18 -5.30
CA ASN A 78 4.08 11.26 -5.43
C ASN A 78 3.72 12.20 -6.60
N ILE A 79 3.11 11.64 -7.65
CA ILE A 79 2.58 12.40 -8.79
C ILE A 79 1.06 12.33 -8.89
N ALA A 80 0.39 12.08 -7.76
CA ALA A 80 -1.06 12.00 -7.70
C ALA A 80 -1.72 13.32 -8.14
N ASN A 81 -2.93 13.19 -8.68
CA ASN A 81 -3.73 14.30 -9.15
C ASN A 81 -5.13 14.23 -8.54
N LYS A 82 -5.47 15.19 -7.70
CA LYS A 82 -6.77 15.24 -7.04
C LYS A 82 -7.94 15.30 -8.04
N ASN A 83 -7.79 16.05 -9.12
CA ASN A 83 -8.84 16.16 -10.15
C ASN A 83 -9.11 14.80 -10.83
N TYR A 84 -8.10 13.93 -10.93
CA TYR A 84 -8.27 12.57 -11.41
C TYR A 84 -9.18 11.76 -10.47
N VAL A 85 -8.90 11.81 -9.18
CA VAL A 85 -9.68 11.11 -8.16
C VAL A 85 -11.13 11.60 -8.16
N ASP A 86 -11.32 12.91 -8.12
CA ASP A 86 -12.65 13.53 -8.15
C ASP A 86 -13.42 13.15 -9.44
N THR A 87 -12.73 13.16 -10.60
CA THR A 87 -13.33 12.75 -11.88
C THR A 87 -13.72 11.27 -11.88
N ALA A 88 -12.91 10.38 -11.32
CA ALA A 88 -13.22 8.97 -11.21
C ALA A 88 -14.43 8.74 -10.30
N HIS A 89 -14.47 9.39 -9.16
CA HIS A 89 -15.62 9.34 -8.24
C HIS A 89 -16.91 9.87 -8.89
N ASP A 90 -16.85 10.96 -9.66
CA ASP A 90 -17.98 11.47 -10.45
C ASP A 90 -18.47 10.47 -11.51
N MET A 91 -17.61 9.56 -11.94
CA MET A 91 -17.95 8.46 -12.85
C MET A 91 -18.42 7.20 -12.12
N GLY A 92 -18.46 7.21 -10.79
CA GLY A 92 -18.84 6.06 -9.96
C GLY A 92 -17.75 4.99 -9.86
N LEU A 93 -16.49 5.35 -10.07
CA LEU A 93 -15.33 4.45 -9.98
C LEU A 93 -14.62 4.62 -8.65
N GLU A 94 -14.13 3.53 -8.08
CA GLU A 94 -13.11 3.60 -7.01
C GLU A 94 -11.73 3.85 -7.63
N VAL A 95 -10.86 4.51 -6.86
CA VAL A 95 -9.48 4.78 -7.26
C VAL A 95 -8.52 4.14 -6.26
N TRP A 96 -7.77 3.13 -6.71
CA TRP A 96 -6.74 2.48 -5.90
C TRP A 96 -5.37 2.90 -6.40
N ALA A 97 -4.69 3.77 -5.62
CA ALA A 97 -3.39 4.31 -5.99
C ALA A 97 -2.35 3.19 -6.10
N LEU A 98 -1.74 3.03 -7.27
CA LEU A 98 -0.69 2.05 -7.46
C LEU A 98 0.65 2.62 -6.96
N VAL A 99 1.36 1.80 -6.19
CA VAL A 99 2.74 2.04 -5.76
C VAL A 99 3.67 1.05 -6.44
N SER A 100 4.65 1.58 -7.18
CA SER A 100 5.68 0.81 -7.89
C SER A 100 7.05 0.96 -7.23
N ASN A 101 7.85 -0.11 -7.30
CA ASN A 101 9.24 -0.12 -6.86
C ASN A 101 10.25 -0.04 -8.01
N VAL A 102 9.82 -0.07 -9.26
CA VAL A 102 10.70 -0.16 -10.44
C VAL A 102 10.53 0.96 -11.47
N ASP A 103 9.41 1.71 -11.42
CA ASP A 103 9.05 2.66 -12.48
C ASP A 103 9.67 4.06 -12.31
N GLU A 104 10.47 4.29 -11.26
CA GLU A 104 11.22 5.56 -11.10
C GLU A 104 12.70 5.33 -11.44
N PRO A 105 13.10 5.57 -12.71
CA PRO A 105 14.46 5.24 -13.17
C PRO A 105 15.57 6.10 -12.54
N SER A 106 15.19 7.23 -11.93
CA SER A 106 16.15 8.13 -11.28
C SER A 106 16.44 7.73 -9.83
N ALA A 107 15.63 6.84 -9.27
CA ALA A 107 15.76 6.37 -7.90
C ALA A 107 16.60 5.08 -7.85
N ASP A 108 17.74 5.14 -7.16
CA ASP A 108 18.55 3.95 -6.85
C ASP A 108 17.96 3.25 -5.60
N VAL A 109 16.83 2.57 -5.78
CA VAL A 109 16.14 1.90 -4.69
C VAL A 109 16.50 0.42 -4.65
N ASN A 110 17.02 0.00 -3.50
CA ASN A 110 17.23 -1.41 -3.20
C ASN A 110 16.06 -1.91 -2.35
N SER A 111 15.08 -2.57 -2.98
CA SER A 111 13.87 -3.08 -2.30
C SER A 111 14.20 -3.98 -1.12
N LYS A 112 15.28 -4.79 -1.17
CA LYS A 112 15.70 -5.63 -0.05
C LYS A 112 16.17 -4.78 1.14
N GLU A 113 16.99 -3.77 0.91
CA GLU A 113 17.48 -2.87 1.97
C GLU A 113 16.32 -2.13 2.64
N LEU A 114 15.43 -1.56 1.83
CA LEU A 114 14.23 -0.88 2.33
C LEU A 114 13.36 -1.82 3.15
N LEU A 115 13.00 -2.97 2.58
CA LEU A 115 12.04 -3.89 3.20
C LEU A 115 12.58 -4.58 4.45
N SER A 116 13.88 -4.79 4.57
CA SER A 116 14.51 -5.36 5.78
C SER A 116 14.54 -4.38 6.96
N SER A 117 14.41 -3.07 6.71
CA SER A 117 14.41 -2.04 7.74
C SER A 117 13.00 -1.77 8.29
N THR A 118 12.76 -2.06 9.57
CA THR A 118 11.48 -1.73 10.22
C THR A 118 11.17 -0.23 10.15
N THR A 119 12.19 0.62 10.31
CA THR A 119 12.02 2.07 10.21
C THR A 119 11.58 2.48 8.80
N ALA A 120 12.23 1.95 7.76
CA ALA A 120 11.89 2.27 6.39
C ALA A 120 10.48 1.77 6.02
N ARG A 121 10.10 0.54 6.41
CA ARG A 121 8.74 0.04 6.21
C ARG A 121 7.69 0.92 6.90
N ASN A 122 7.94 1.33 8.14
CA ASN A 122 7.03 2.24 8.86
C ASN A 122 6.92 3.60 8.18
N THR A 123 8.03 4.15 7.68
CA THR A 123 8.03 5.41 6.92
C THR A 123 7.20 5.25 5.64
N LEU A 124 7.43 4.17 4.90
CA LEU A 124 6.68 3.87 3.68
C LEU A 124 5.18 3.74 3.94
N CYS A 125 4.78 2.95 4.93
CA CYS A 125 3.37 2.83 5.31
C CYS A 125 2.74 4.19 5.65
N ASN A 126 3.43 5.00 6.45
CA ASN A 126 2.92 6.32 6.85
C ASN A 126 2.79 7.28 5.65
N ASN A 127 3.78 7.29 4.76
CA ASN A 127 3.75 8.14 3.56
C ASN A 127 2.62 7.74 2.60
N LEU A 128 2.44 6.43 2.37
CA LEU A 128 1.35 5.92 1.53
C LEU A 128 -0.01 6.28 2.11
N ILE A 129 -0.22 6.06 3.40
CA ILE A 129 -1.49 6.36 4.05
C ILE A 129 -1.78 7.87 4.07
N ALA A 130 -0.77 8.70 4.36
CA ALA A 130 -0.94 10.16 4.33
C ALA A 130 -1.33 10.65 2.94
N ALA A 131 -0.70 10.13 1.89
CA ALA A 131 -1.03 10.48 0.52
C ALA A 131 -2.43 10.00 0.12
N VAL A 132 -2.82 8.77 0.50
CA VAL A 132 -4.18 8.25 0.26
C VAL A 132 -5.25 9.16 0.89
N GLU A 133 -5.03 9.57 2.14
CA GLU A 133 -5.97 10.46 2.84
C GLU A 133 -5.99 11.88 2.23
N GLU A 134 -4.84 12.40 1.82
CA GLU A 134 -4.72 13.74 1.21
C GLU A 134 -5.49 13.83 -0.10
N TYR A 135 -5.36 12.83 -0.97
CA TYR A 135 -5.97 12.84 -2.30
C TYR A 135 -7.36 12.20 -2.34
N GLY A 136 -7.74 11.46 -1.28
CA GLY A 136 -9.05 10.80 -1.19
C GLY A 136 -9.13 9.51 -2.00
N PHE A 137 -8.04 8.75 -2.11
CA PHE A 137 -8.05 7.42 -2.72
C PHE A 137 -8.85 6.42 -1.88
N ASP A 138 -9.48 5.45 -2.53
CA ASP A 138 -10.25 4.38 -1.87
C ASP A 138 -9.38 3.20 -1.46
N GLY A 139 -8.21 3.05 -2.10
CA GLY A 139 -7.30 1.95 -1.87
C GLY A 139 -5.86 2.21 -2.29
N ILE A 140 -5.04 1.23 -1.95
CA ILE A 140 -3.65 1.11 -2.40
C ILE A 140 -3.53 -0.20 -3.18
N ASN A 141 -2.91 -0.14 -4.35
CA ASN A 141 -2.52 -1.30 -5.14
C ASN A 141 -0.98 -1.41 -5.10
N VAL A 142 -0.46 -2.42 -4.42
CA VAL A 142 0.99 -2.65 -4.33
C VAL A 142 1.42 -3.49 -5.52
N ASP A 143 2.21 -2.90 -6.40
CA ASP A 143 2.78 -3.55 -7.57
C ASP A 143 4.32 -3.51 -7.48
N PHE A 144 4.85 -4.42 -6.66
CA PHE A 144 6.28 -4.56 -6.49
C PHE A 144 6.79 -5.70 -7.36
N GLU A 145 7.55 -5.31 -8.39
CA GLU A 145 8.15 -6.22 -9.33
C GLU A 145 9.60 -6.56 -8.96
N GLN A 146 10.08 -7.70 -9.45
CA GLN A 146 11.47 -8.14 -9.31
C GLN A 146 11.97 -8.14 -7.85
N VAL A 147 11.07 -8.34 -6.89
CA VAL A 147 11.45 -8.47 -5.49
C VAL A 147 12.38 -9.67 -5.35
N ASN A 148 13.60 -9.42 -4.89
CA ASN A 148 14.59 -10.47 -4.69
C ASN A 148 14.03 -11.55 -3.76
N MET A 149 14.21 -12.83 -4.10
CA MET A 149 13.77 -13.96 -3.26
C MET A 149 14.26 -13.84 -1.81
N GLN A 150 15.42 -13.24 -1.60
CA GLN A 150 15.97 -13.00 -0.25
C GLN A 150 15.23 -11.90 0.52
N ALA A 151 14.38 -11.13 -0.14
CA ALA A 151 13.52 -10.10 0.46
C ALA A 151 12.06 -10.57 0.64
N GLY A 152 11.75 -11.81 0.29
CA GLY A 152 10.37 -12.32 0.29
C GLY A 152 9.70 -12.24 1.67
N GLU A 153 10.39 -12.64 2.74
CA GLU A 153 9.86 -12.55 4.10
C GLU A 153 9.66 -11.09 4.54
N ASP A 154 10.58 -10.20 4.18
CA ASP A 154 10.50 -8.78 4.48
C ASP A 154 9.36 -8.11 3.71
N TYR A 155 9.12 -8.52 2.45
CA TYR A 155 7.98 -8.08 1.65
C TYR A 155 6.65 -8.54 2.27
N ILE A 156 6.56 -9.81 2.67
CA ILE A 156 5.38 -10.32 3.37
C ILE A 156 5.13 -9.52 4.66
N GLN A 157 6.20 -9.18 5.39
CA GLN A 157 6.09 -8.37 6.60
C GLN A 157 5.58 -6.96 6.31
N PHE A 158 6.07 -6.31 5.24
CA PHE A 158 5.55 -5.01 4.79
C PHE A 158 4.05 -5.08 4.48
N ILE A 159 3.61 -6.09 3.72
CA ILE A 159 2.18 -6.25 3.39
C ILE A 159 1.34 -6.48 4.65
N ARG A 160 1.84 -7.24 5.64
CA ARG A 160 1.16 -7.41 6.93
C ARG A 160 0.99 -6.08 7.67
N GLU A 161 2.06 -5.30 7.80
CA GLU A 161 2.06 -4.00 8.47
C GLU A 161 1.10 -3.03 7.77
N LEU A 162 1.21 -2.89 6.45
CA LEU A 162 0.33 -2.03 5.66
C LEU A 162 -1.14 -2.48 5.76
N SER A 163 -1.40 -3.80 5.75
CA SER A 163 -2.76 -4.34 5.83
C SER A 163 -3.47 -3.98 7.14
N VAL A 164 -2.74 -3.92 8.25
CA VAL A 164 -3.31 -3.52 9.54
C VAL A 164 -3.75 -2.06 9.51
N VAL A 165 -2.87 -1.18 8.99
CA VAL A 165 -3.18 0.26 8.91
C VAL A 165 -4.34 0.52 7.94
N CYS A 166 -4.33 -0.12 6.76
CA CYS A 166 -5.40 0.00 5.77
C CYS A 166 -6.75 -0.41 6.37
N ARG A 167 -6.83 -1.57 7.05
CA ARG A 167 -8.07 -2.01 7.69
C ARG A 167 -8.59 -1.03 8.73
N ASN A 168 -7.70 -0.47 9.56
CA ASN A 168 -8.09 0.48 10.59
C ASN A 168 -8.66 1.78 10.03
N LYS A 169 -8.31 2.11 8.79
CA LYS A 169 -8.74 3.34 8.10
C LYS A 169 -9.80 3.11 7.01
N GLY A 170 -10.23 1.88 6.80
CA GLY A 170 -11.20 1.56 5.75
C GLY A 170 -10.64 1.64 4.32
N ILE A 171 -9.31 1.62 4.16
CA ILE A 171 -8.61 1.68 2.88
C ILE A 171 -8.48 0.26 2.32
N VAL A 172 -8.81 0.07 1.04
CA VAL A 172 -8.59 -1.21 0.35
C VAL A 172 -7.09 -1.43 0.16
N LEU A 173 -6.63 -2.66 0.39
CA LEU A 173 -5.29 -3.10 0.00
C LEU A 173 -5.41 -4.19 -1.06
N SER A 174 -4.86 -3.93 -2.22
CA SER A 174 -4.65 -4.86 -3.33
C SER A 174 -3.15 -5.11 -3.52
N VAL A 175 -2.80 -6.30 -3.95
CA VAL A 175 -1.41 -6.67 -4.20
C VAL A 175 -1.35 -7.42 -5.53
N ASP A 176 -0.53 -6.94 -6.44
CA ASP A 176 -0.27 -7.61 -7.71
C ASP A 176 0.83 -8.65 -7.54
N ASN A 177 0.59 -9.84 -8.03
CA ASN A 177 1.54 -10.95 -7.96
C ASN A 177 1.58 -11.68 -9.30
N TYR A 178 2.75 -12.21 -9.64
CA TYR A 178 2.86 -13.12 -10.76
C TYR A 178 2.00 -14.37 -10.54
N VAL A 179 1.44 -14.88 -11.61
CA VAL A 179 0.77 -16.18 -11.57
C VAL A 179 1.78 -17.23 -11.14
N PRO A 180 1.52 -18.00 -10.06
CA PRO A 180 2.43 -19.06 -9.65
C PRO A 180 2.61 -20.05 -10.79
N THR A 181 3.86 -20.24 -11.22
CA THR A 181 4.23 -21.32 -12.13
C THR A 181 4.64 -22.52 -11.31
N GLU A 182 4.20 -23.72 -11.68
CA GLU A 182 4.69 -24.95 -11.06
C GLU A 182 6.21 -25.06 -11.26
N TYR A 183 6.93 -25.33 -10.19
CA TYR A 183 8.37 -25.59 -10.20
C TYR A 183 8.62 -27.10 -10.22
#